data_f079d8cdfd1de276112459306ff43b71
#
_entry.id   f079d8cdfd1de276112459306ff43b71
#
_cell.length_a   1.000
_cell.length_b   1.000
_cell.length_c   1.000
_cell.angle_alpha   90.00
_cell.angle_beta   90.00
_cell.angle_gamma   90.00
#
_symmetry.space_group_name_H-M   'P 1'
#
loop_
_entity.id
_entity.type
_entity.pdbx_description
1 polymer ?
#
loop_
_entity_poly.entity_id
_entity_poly.type
_entity_poly.pdbx_seq_one_letter_code
_entity_poly.pdbx_strand_id
1 'polypeptide(L)'
;MRKILLLAAMALSAALSAGAQDNARGYYKDIFMDSGIMLNSRTDLPETDLLGLSMEAFVSTKHSSTPPQHFTATDTLRQRELIVGSPMDENGILLYPDGAPRFRMIYVNGGKSANHARSMGEDGKQTYRDFIQAGGSYVGSCAGAFLAGSGSRAPDGKLSYTSTYIGLWPGHTTGTKLEKSYTAVDIVPGGPLTRYFDFDNRMHIDSVRHNGGCYAYMEDAPAGTEVLATFSTKGRELERDIDGKPVIWAWKASPAAGRVLLCGSHPEGAYDAENLALMAAMVRYALAGNGEPALKAVLQPGAPRAMNDRTDPAFAPVGDRQYHHFSIDVPKGVRLMTIRLKGFVNVDDFDLHLFASRTGFAYREDATWAYVGEGVDKSLEIKDPKPGRYYISVFCATTVTAAMGKYGVEYSGRTDVLNGVPYTIQVDY
;
A
#
# COMPACT_ATOMS: atom_id res chain seq x y z
N MET A 1 -21.60 6.45 29.21
CA MET A 1 -20.72 6.74 28.07
C MET A 1 -19.61 5.68 27.85
N ARG A 2 -18.74 5.33 28.81
CA ARG A 2 -17.71 4.26 28.60
C ARG A 2 -18.25 2.87 28.18
N LYS A 3 -19.43 2.45 28.65
CA LYS A 3 -20.03 1.14 28.29
C LYS A 3 -20.62 1.14 26.87
N ILE A 4 -21.10 2.28 26.39
CA ILE A 4 -21.63 2.42 25.01
C ILE A 4 -20.48 2.44 23.98
N LEU A 5 -19.36 3.08 24.31
CA LEU A 5 -18.14 3.06 23.49
C LEU A 5 -17.53 1.65 23.40
N LEU A 6 -17.57 0.86 24.47
CA LEU A 6 -17.08 -0.54 24.43
C LEU A 6 -18.01 -1.45 23.60
N LEU A 7 -19.32 -1.24 23.66
CA LEU A 7 -20.30 -1.99 22.87
C LEU A 7 -20.25 -1.62 21.38
N ALA A 8 -20.06 -0.33 21.06
CA ALA A 8 -19.84 0.12 19.68
C ALA A 8 -18.52 -0.41 19.11
N ALA A 9 -17.43 -0.41 19.89
CA ALA A 9 -16.16 -0.99 19.51
C ALA A 9 -16.25 -2.53 19.33
N MET A 10 -17.02 -3.23 20.18
CA MET A 10 -17.24 -4.68 20.03
C MET A 10 -18.17 -5.04 18.86
N ALA A 11 -19.20 -4.25 18.59
CA ALA A 11 -20.07 -4.43 17.42
C ALA A 11 -19.30 -4.10 16.11
N LEU A 12 -18.46 -3.07 16.14
CA LEU A 12 -17.57 -2.71 15.04
C LEU A 12 -16.53 -3.83 14.80
N SER A 13 -15.92 -4.38 15.86
CA SER A 13 -14.97 -5.50 15.74
C SER A 13 -15.63 -6.78 15.23
N ALA A 14 -16.88 -7.07 15.57
CA ALA A 14 -17.62 -8.25 15.09
C ALA A 14 -18.05 -8.11 13.62
N ALA A 15 -18.45 -6.93 13.17
CA ALA A 15 -18.73 -6.65 11.76
C ALA A 15 -17.45 -6.64 10.90
N LEU A 16 -16.31 -6.24 11.48
CA LEU A 16 -15.00 -6.24 10.87
C LEU A 16 -14.37 -7.64 10.81
N SER A 17 -14.65 -8.52 11.78
CA SER A 17 -14.09 -9.87 11.82
C SER A 17 -14.64 -10.79 10.74
N ALA A 18 -15.83 -10.55 10.22
CA ALA A 18 -16.40 -11.31 9.10
C ALA A 18 -15.77 -11.01 7.72
N GLY A 19 -14.97 -9.93 7.61
CA GLY A 19 -14.21 -9.57 6.40
C GLY A 19 -12.70 -9.41 6.62
N ALA A 20 -12.21 -9.71 7.83
CA ALA A 20 -10.85 -9.38 8.30
C ALA A 20 -9.79 -10.44 7.97
N GLN A 21 -9.97 -11.26 6.94
CA GLN A 21 -8.91 -12.14 6.43
C GLN A 21 -8.16 -11.54 5.23
N ASP A 22 -8.09 -10.24 5.12
CA ASP A 22 -7.11 -9.60 4.25
C ASP A 22 -5.77 -9.47 5.00
N ASN A 23 -5.16 -10.62 5.29
CA ASN A 23 -3.76 -10.66 5.65
C ASN A 23 -2.94 -10.08 4.49
N ALA A 24 -1.73 -9.59 4.79
CA ALA A 24 -0.78 -9.06 3.79
C ALA A 24 -0.27 -10.17 2.86
N ARG A 25 -1.19 -10.94 2.24
CA ARG A 25 -0.89 -12.07 1.35
C ARG A 25 -0.03 -11.63 0.19
N GLY A 26 1.19 -12.13 0.13
CA GLY A 26 2.13 -11.79 -0.94
C GLY A 26 2.81 -10.43 -0.79
N TYR A 27 2.62 -9.76 0.33
CA TYR A 27 3.29 -8.50 0.68
C TYR A 27 4.07 -8.66 1.97
N TYR A 28 5.06 -7.83 2.16
CA TYR A 28 5.81 -7.79 3.42
C TYR A 28 4.91 -7.34 4.58
N LYS A 29 4.18 -6.22 4.40
CA LYS A 29 3.14 -5.72 5.31
C LYS A 29 2.04 -5.00 4.55
N ASP A 30 0.96 -4.64 5.27
CA ASP A 30 -0.18 -3.95 4.69
C ASP A 30 0.13 -2.49 4.38
N ILE A 31 0.67 -1.73 5.33
CA ILE A 31 0.79 -0.27 5.22
C ILE A 31 2.22 0.18 5.48
N PHE A 32 2.73 1.02 4.58
CA PHE A 32 3.86 1.90 4.81
C PHE A 32 3.35 3.31 5.06
N MET A 33 3.61 3.87 6.25
CA MET A 33 3.28 5.25 6.59
C MET A 33 4.48 6.14 6.31
N ASP A 34 4.38 7.02 5.33
CA ASP A 34 5.35 8.09 5.11
C ASP A 34 4.96 9.34 5.91
N SER A 35 5.61 9.51 7.04
CA SER A 35 5.56 10.72 7.88
C SER A 35 6.89 11.49 7.81
N GLY A 36 7.48 11.50 6.62
CA GLY A 36 8.83 11.99 6.35
C GLY A 36 8.99 13.51 6.37
N ILE A 37 9.67 14.04 5.35
CA ILE A 37 10.11 15.45 5.34
C ILE A 37 8.92 16.42 5.30
N MET A 38 8.84 17.32 6.31
CA MET A 38 7.82 18.36 6.42
C MET A 38 6.37 17.85 6.55
N LEU A 39 6.20 16.56 6.82
CA LEU A 39 4.93 15.96 7.24
C LEU A 39 4.84 15.88 8.77
N ASN A 40 3.66 15.64 9.31
CA ASN A 40 3.49 15.35 10.73
C ASN A 40 4.20 14.05 11.06
N SER A 41 5.10 14.07 12.05
CA SER A 41 5.89 12.90 12.45
C SER A 41 5.05 11.93 13.29
N ARG A 42 4.15 11.20 12.62
CA ARG A 42 3.32 10.14 13.20
C ARG A 42 3.94 8.77 12.93
N THR A 43 3.73 7.85 13.85
CA THR A 43 4.14 6.45 13.71
C THR A 43 2.99 5.50 14.03
N ASP A 44 1.82 6.04 14.27
CA ASP A 44 0.59 5.33 14.61
C ASP A 44 -0.58 5.75 13.70
N LEU A 45 -1.40 4.79 13.38
CA LEU A 45 -2.68 4.94 12.69
C LEU A 45 -3.67 3.99 13.39
N PRO A 46 -4.47 4.48 14.37
CA PRO A 46 -5.33 3.63 15.20
C PRO A 46 -6.26 2.70 14.40
N GLU A 47 -6.60 3.10 13.19
CA GLU A 47 -7.42 2.30 12.27
C GLU A 47 -6.74 0.99 11.88
N THR A 48 -5.41 0.92 11.92
CA THR A 48 -4.66 -0.33 11.64
C THR A 48 -4.94 -1.39 12.68
N ASP A 49 -4.97 -1.02 13.96
CA ASP A 49 -5.31 -1.94 15.05
C ASP A 49 -6.77 -2.40 14.93
N LEU A 50 -7.68 -1.46 14.65
CA LEU A 50 -9.10 -1.76 14.44
C LEU A 50 -9.31 -2.76 13.29
N LEU A 51 -8.55 -2.63 12.22
CA LEU A 51 -8.67 -3.46 11.02
C LEU A 51 -7.78 -4.72 11.06
N GLY A 52 -6.94 -4.88 12.08
CA GLY A 52 -5.97 -5.98 12.19
C GLY A 52 -4.89 -5.93 11.10
N LEU A 53 -4.49 -4.71 10.68
CA LEU A 53 -3.51 -4.50 9.63
C LEU A 53 -2.10 -4.29 10.22
N SER A 54 -1.11 -4.79 9.50
CA SER A 54 0.31 -4.56 9.81
C SER A 54 0.81 -3.26 9.20
N MET A 55 1.64 -2.51 9.95
CA MET A 55 2.15 -1.22 9.48
C MET A 55 3.62 -1.02 9.85
N GLU A 56 4.32 -0.27 9.02
CA GLU A 56 5.60 0.36 9.34
C GLU A 56 5.55 1.85 9.02
N ALA A 57 6.29 2.64 9.78
CA ALA A 57 6.32 4.09 9.63
C ALA A 57 7.74 4.61 9.47
N PHE A 58 7.91 5.60 8.61
CA PHE A 58 9.11 6.41 8.50
C PHE A 58 8.82 7.84 8.93
N VAL A 59 9.73 8.42 9.72
CA VAL A 59 9.75 9.84 10.07
C VAL A 59 11.12 10.41 9.81
N SER A 60 11.20 11.64 9.30
CA SER A 60 12.49 12.29 9.02
C SER A 60 13.12 12.90 10.26
N THR A 61 12.31 13.16 11.27
CA THR A 61 12.73 13.83 12.52
C THR A 61 12.20 13.08 13.73
N LYS A 62 12.60 13.53 14.92
CA LYS A 62 12.07 13.00 16.18
C LYS A 62 10.54 13.10 16.20
N HIS A 63 9.88 12.08 16.75
CA HIS A 63 8.42 12.02 16.89
C HIS A 63 7.80 13.34 17.35
N SER A 64 6.98 13.95 16.53
CA SER A 64 6.26 15.18 16.79
C SER A 64 4.96 15.20 15.99
N SER A 65 3.90 15.71 16.59
CA SER A 65 2.62 15.93 15.91
C SER A 65 2.64 17.18 14.99
N THR A 66 3.72 17.93 14.99
CA THR A 66 3.88 19.16 14.20
C THR A 66 5.00 18.99 13.19
N PRO A 67 4.78 19.37 11.90
CA PRO A 67 5.85 19.34 10.90
C PRO A 67 7.04 20.19 11.35
N PRO A 68 8.28 19.74 11.08
CA PRO A 68 9.46 20.54 11.36
C PRO A 68 9.44 21.84 10.54
N GLN A 69 9.98 22.92 11.10
CA GLN A 69 10.10 24.18 10.34
C GLN A 69 11.17 24.08 9.26
N HIS A 70 12.20 23.28 9.53
CA HIS A 70 13.35 23.06 8.66
C HIS A 70 13.70 21.57 8.62
N PHE A 71 14.28 21.13 7.52
CA PHE A 71 14.88 19.81 7.36
C PHE A 71 16.31 19.98 6.84
N THR A 72 17.17 19.02 7.19
CA THR A 72 18.58 19.02 6.85
C THR A 72 18.86 18.25 5.55
N ALA A 73 20.09 18.37 5.04
CA ALA A 73 20.56 17.51 3.96
C ALA A 73 20.55 16.03 4.36
N THR A 74 20.86 15.72 5.63
CA THR A 74 20.79 14.36 6.18
C THR A 74 19.36 13.81 6.18
N ASP A 75 18.36 14.61 6.53
CA ASP A 75 16.96 14.18 6.47
C ASP A 75 16.54 13.85 5.03
N THR A 76 16.94 14.71 4.07
CA THR A 76 16.68 14.47 2.64
C THR A 76 17.36 13.20 2.14
N LEU A 77 18.64 12.99 2.49
CA LEU A 77 19.37 11.79 2.10
C LEU A 77 18.69 10.52 2.66
N ARG A 78 18.33 10.53 3.95
CA ARG A 78 17.64 9.40 4.59
C ARG A 78 16.31 9.06 3.90
N GLN A 79 15.51 10.06 3.52
CA GLN A 79 14.28 9.83 2.79
C GLN A 79 14.55 9.21 1.40
N ARG A 80 15.54 9.72 0.69
CA ARG A 80 15.88 9.20 -0.64
C ARG A 80 16.41 7.78 -0.57
N GLU A 81 17.32 7.48 0.35
CA GLU A 81 17.84 6.13 0.56
C GLU A 81 16.73 5.15 0.92
N LEU A 82 15.75 5.55 1.71
CA LEU A 82 14.62 4.71 2.05
C LEU A 82 13.73 4.42 0.83
N ILE A 83 13.43 5.41 0.02
CA ILE A 83 12.45 5.30 -1.08
C ILE A 83 13.09 4.78 -2.37
N VAL A 84 14.26 5.31 -2.73
CA VAL A 84 14.92 5.02 -4.01
C VAL A 84 15.86 3.83 -3.91
N GLY A 85 16.48 3.67 -2.73
CA GLY A 85 17.43 2.61 -2.45
C GLY A 85 18.72 3.10 -1.83
N SER A 86 19.44 2.15 -1.26
CA SER A 86 20.72 2.31 -0.61
C SER A 86 21.59 1.09 -0.89
N PRO A 87 22.90 1.07 -0.52
CA PRO A 87 23.71 -0.13 -0.64
C PRO A 87 23.18 -1.36 0.14
N MET A 88 22.32 -1.13 1.16
CA MET A 88 21.67 -2.19 1.94
C MET A 88 20.38 -2.71 1.28
N ASP A 89 19.65 -1.81 0.63
CA ASP A 89 18.38 -2.09 -0.04
C ASP A 89 18.38 -1.35 -1.38
N GLU A 90 18.81 -2.03 -2.43
CA GLU A 90 19.04 -1.42 -3.76
C GLU A 90 17.76 -0.92 -4.42
N ASN A 91 16.59 -1.46 -4.04
CA ASN A 91 15.30 -1.10 -4.62
C ASN A 91 14.48 -0.13 -3.77
N GLY A 92 14.98 0.20 -2.59
CA GLY A 92 14.25 0.93 -1.57
C GLY A 92 13.11 0.11 -0.94
N ILE A 93 12.53 0.66 0.12
CA ILE A 93 11.57 -0.07 0.98
C ILE A 93 10.24 -0.39 0.27
N LEU A 94 9.87 0.35 -0.77
CA LEU A 94 8.53 0.27 -1.37
C LEU A 94 8.38 -0.86 -2.39
N LEU A 95 9.46 -1.27 -3.04
CA LEU A 95 9.44 -2.21 -4.14
C LEU A 95 10.32 -3.43 -3.86
N TYR A 96 9.87 -4.58 -4.28
CA TYR A 96 10.69 -5.79 -4.38
C TYR A 96 11.68 -5.72 -5.56
N PRO A 97 12.68 -6.60 -5.62
CA PRO A 97 13.64 -6.63 -6.73
C PRO A 97 13.01 -6.74 -8.13
N ASP A 98 11.82 -7.29 -8.21
CA ASP A 98 11.05 -7.45 -9.46
C ASP A 98 10.11 -6.28 -9.76
N GLY A 99 10.17 -5.22 -8.99
CA GLY A 99 9.30 -4.04 -9.10
C GLY A 99 7.89 -4.23 -8.54
N ALA A 100 7.54 -5.39 -7.98
CA ALA A 100 6.26 -5.57 -7.31
C ALA A 100 6.21 -4.76 -5.99
N PRO A 101 5.02 -4.30 -5.56
CA PRO A 101 4.89 -3.51 -4.34
C PRO A 101 5.17 -4.38 -3.11
N ARG A 102 6.03 -3.90 -2.21
CA ARG A 102 6.38 -4.59 -0.95
C ARG A 102 5.33 -4.39 0.13
N PHE A 103 4.56 -3.31 0.06
CA PHE A 103 3.40 -3.03 0.90
C PHE A 103 2.13 -3.02 0.05
N ARG A 104 0.98 -3.27 0.66
CA ARG A 104 -0.31 -3.14 -0.03
C ARG A 104 -0.66 -1.67 -0.28
N MET A 105 -0.23 -0.76 0.62
CA MET A 105 -0.62 0.64 0.59
C MET A 105 0.46 1.55 1.17
N ILE A 106 0.63 2.73 0.56
CA ILE A 106 1.33 3.87 1.18
C ILE A 106 0.28 4.79 1.79
N TYR A 107 0.49 5.20 3.04
CA TYR A 107 -0.27 6.27 3.69
C TYR A 107 0.61 7.49 3.92
N VAL A 108 0.15 8.66 3.46
CA VAL A 108 0.83 9.95 3.63
C VAL A 108 -0.08 10.93 4.38
N ASN A 109 0.36 11.42 5.52
CA ASN A 109 -0.40 12.29 6.39
C ASN A 109 -0.26 13.79 6.05
N GLY A 110 -0.76 14.64 6.93
CA GLY A 110 -0.74 16.11 6.78
C GLY A 110 0.64 16.75 6.99
N GLY A 111 0.80 17.98 6.46
CA GLY A 111 2.01 18.76 6.59
C GLY A 111 2.22 19.78 5.45
N LYS A 112 3.44 19.85 4.90
CA LYS A 112 3.82 20.73 3.78
C LYS A 112 4.21 19.92 2.54
N SER A 113 3.23 19.56 1.73
CA SER A 113 3.35 18.69 0.55
C SER A 113 4.46 19.07 -0.43
N ALA A 114 4.54 20.34 -0.82
CA ALA A 114 5.51 20.80 -1.81
C ALA A 114 6.98 20.61 -1.36
N ASN A 115 7.26 20.77 -0.07
CA ASN A 115 8.60 20.57 0.47
C ASN A 115 8.93 19.07 0.56
N HIS A 116 7.97 18.24 0.94
CA HIS A 116 8.11 16.80 0.94
C HIS A 116 8.40 16.27 -0.47
N ALA A 117 7.61 16.71 -1.47
CA ALA A 117 7.82 16.33 -2.87
C ALA A 117 9.20 16.73 -3.40
N ARG A 118 9.69 17.93 -3.03
CA ARG A 118 11.04 18.37 -3.43
C ARG A 118 12.15 17.53 -2.80
N SER A 119 12.00 17.13 -1.54
CA SER A 119 13.01 16.31 -0.86
C SER A 119 13.14 14.92 -1.45
N MET A 120 12.04 14.34 -1.94
CA MET A 120 12.07 13.05 -2.64
C MET A 120 12.88 13.08 -3.94
N GLY A 121 12.90 14.23 -4.63
CA GLY A 121 13.45 14.33 -5.99
C GLY A 121 12.56 13.62 -7.03
N GLU A 122 12.97 13.63 -8.29
CA GLU A 122 12.20 12.97 -9.35
C GLU A 122 12.26 11.44 -9.23
N ASP A 123 13.40 10.89 -8.79
CA ASP A 123 13.58 9.44 -8.60
C ASP A 123 12.59 8.91 -7.54
N GLY A 124 12.49 9.56 -6.38
CA GLY A 124 11.54 9.16 -5.34
C GLY A 124 10.08 9.30 -5.77
N LYS A 125 9.74 10.34 -6.54
CA LYS A 125 8.41 10.47 -7.14
C LYS A 125 8.15 9.36 -8.16
N GLN A 126 9.17 8.96 -8.93
CA GLN A 126 9.05 7.85 -9.87
C GLN A 126 8.80 6.55 -9.13
N THR A 127 9.52 6.26 -8.05
CA THR A 127 9.28 5.07 -7.21
C THR A 127 7.84 5.00 -6.69
N TYR A 128 7.25 6.14 -6.30
CA TYR A 128 5.82 6.19 -5.91
C TYR A 128 4.89 5.87 -7.09
N ARG A 129 5.17 6.42 -8.27
CA ARG A 129 4.39 6.10 -9.48
C ARG A 129 4.48 4.63 -9.85
N ASP A 130 5.70 4.07 -9.79
CA ASP A 130 5.95 2.66 -10.09
C ASP A 130 5.23 1.75 -9.09
N PHE A 131 5.23 2.10 -7.79
CA PHE A 131 4.49 1.41 -6.75
C PHE A 131 2.98 1.34 -7.06
N ILE A 132 2.37 2.45 -7.48
CA ILE A 132 0.95 2.49 -7.86
C ILE A 132 0.69 1.70 -9.14
N GLN A 133 1.55 1.84 -10.15
CA GLN A 133 1.41 1.12 -11.41
C GLN A 133 1.57 -0.39 -11.23
N ALA A 134 2.42 -0.81 -10.30
CA ALA A 134 2.62 -2.22 -9.94
C ALA A 134 1.49 -2.80 -9.06
N GLY A 135 0.49 -2.01 -8.69
CA GLY A 135 -0.71 -2.47 -7.99
C GLY A 135 -0.80 -2.10 -6.51
N GLY A 136 0.20 -1.44 -5.94
CA GLY A 136 0.13 -0.89 -4.57
C GLY A 136 -0.79 0.33 -4.50
N SER A 137 -1.60 0.45 -3.44
CA SER A 137 -2.55 1.56 -3.28
C SER A 137 -1.95 2.75 -2.51
N TYR A 138 -2.62 3.90 -2.56
CA TYR A 138 -2.21 5.11 -1.86
C TYR A 138 -3.41 5.73 -1.12
N VAL A 139 -3.17 6.15 0.12
CA VAL A 139 -4.11 7.02 0.85
C VAL A 139 -3.35 8.25 1.31
N GLY A 140 -3.88 9.43 0.99
CA GLY A 140 -3.29 10.69 1.43
C GLY A 140 -4.31 11.59 2.12
N SER A 141 -3.97 12.12 3.32
CA SER A 141 -4.76 13.14 3.99
C SER A 141 -4.08 14.50 3.96
N CYS A 142 -4.85 15.57 3.75
CA CYS A 142 -4.37 16.95 3.71
C CYS A 142 -3.16 17.15 2.79
N ALA A 143 -1.93 17.25 3.35
CA ALA A 143 -0.70 17.36 2.56
C ALA A 143 -0.49 16.14 1.66
N GLY A 144 -0.82 14.94 2.11
CA GLY A 144 -0.78 13.73 1.30
C GLY A 144 -1.73 13.78 0.11
N ALA A 145 -2.92 14.40 0.26
CA ALA A 145 -3.85 14.60 -0.85
C ALA A 145 -3.30 15.62 -1.87
N PHE A 146 -2.71 16.72 -1.41
CA PHE A 146 -2.02 17.67 -2.31
C PHE A 146 -0.87 16.99 -3.06
N LEU A 147 -0.03 16.25 -2.32
CA LEU A 147 1.17 15.60 -2.84
C LEU A 147 0.85 14.67 -4.02
N ALA A 148 -0.24 13.91 -3.92
CA ALA A 148 -0.64 12.94 -4.92
C ALA A 148 -1.19 13.56 -6.21
N GLY A 149 -1.65 14.80 -6.19
CA GLY A 149 -2.14 15.50 -7.38
C GLY A 149 -1.03 15.89 -8.35
N SER A 150 -1.43 16.42 -9.50
CA SER A 150 -0.50 16.99 -10.50
C SER A 150 -0.20 18.47 -10.27
N GLY A 151 -0.90 19.10 -9.34
CA GLY A 151 -0.72 20.50 -8.99
C GLY A 151 -1.93 21.06 -8.24
N SER A 152 -1.95 22.38 -8.08
CA SER A 152 -3.04 23.09 -7.42
C SER A 152 -3.63 24.15 -8.36
N ARG A 153 -4.95 24.21 -8.43
CA ARG A 153 -5.70 25.27 -9.13
C ARG A 153 -6.37 26.21 -8.14
N ALA A 154 -6.42 27.48 -8.49
CA ALA A 154 -7.32 28.43 -7.85
C ALA A 154 -8.78 28.17 -8.28
N PRO A 155 -9.80 28.67 -7.55
CA PRO A 155 -11.21 28.47 -7.92
C PRO A 155 -11.58 29.01 -9.31
N ASP A 156 -10.86 30.01 -9.80
CA ASP A 156 -11.00 30.55 -11.15
C ASP A 156 -10.29 29.71 -12.24
N GLY A 157 -9.77 28.53 -11.87
CA GLY A 157 -9.08 27.60 -12.74
C GLY A 157 -7.60 27.91 -12.97
N LYS A 158 -7.06 29.01 -12.46
CA LYS A 158 -5.65 29.37 -12.64
C LYS A 158 -4.73 28.37 -11.97
N LEU A 159 -3.85 27.75 -12.75
CA LEU A 159 -2.86 26.79 -12.27
C LEU A 159 -1.78 27.49 -11.45
N SER A 160 -1.46 26.95 -10.25
CA SER A 160 -0.48 27.56 -9.36
C SER A 160 0.79 26.72 -9.19
N TYR A 161 0.68 25.41 -9.00
CA TYR A 161 1.83 24.51 -8.77
C TYR A 161 1.64 23.21 -9.53
N THR A 162 2.62 22.79 -10.32
CA THR A 162 2.59 21.53 -11.07
C THR A 162 3.81 20.67 -10.83
N SER A 163 5.01 21.25 -10.71
CA SER A 163 6.28 20.52 -10.69
C SER A 163 6.69 19.99 -9.32
N THR A 164 5.98 20.34 -8.24
CA THR A 164 6.32 19.94 -6.87
C THR A 164 5.51 18.76 -6.35
N TYR A 165 4.64 18.19 -7.16
CA TYR A 165 3.76 17.08 -6.79
C TYR A 165 4.15 15.79 -7.52
N ILE A 166 3.64 14.65 -7.03
CA ILE A 166 4.00 13.32 -7.58
C ILE A 166 3.19 13.01 -8.84
N GLY A 167 1.91 13.43 -8.88
CA GLY A 167 1.04 13.14 -10.03
C GLY A 167 0.52 11.69 -10.03
N LEU A 168 0.24 11.11 -8.86
CA LEU A 168 -0.39 9.80 -8.74
C LEU A 168 -1.84 9.82 -9.21
N TRP A 169 -2.55 10.90 -8.91
CA TRP A 169 -3.82 11.27 -9.48
C TRP A 169 -3.57 12.43 -10.46
N PRO A 170 -3.81 12.25 -11.77
CA PRO A 170 -3.46 13.26 -12.80
C PRO A 170 -4.45 14.43 -12.87
N GLY A 171 -5.10 14.78 -11.76
CA GLY A 171 -5.96 15.94 -11.57
C GLY A 171 -5.31 16.97 -10.66
N HIS A 172 -6.05 18.04 -10.39
CA HIS A 172 -5.61 19.16 -9.57
C HIS A 172 -6.45 19.32 -8.30
N THR A 173 -5.82 19.83 -7.26
CA THR A 173 -6.48 20.15 -6.00
C THR A 173 -6.67 21.67 -5.86
N THR A 174 -7.65 22.09 -5.05
CA THR A 174 -7.83 23.49 -4.65
C THR A 174 -7.80 23.59 -3.13
N GLY A 175 -6.99 24.47 -2.59
CA GLY A 175 -6.93 24.71 -1.14
C GLY A 175 -8.21 25.33 -0.61
N THR A 176 -8.67 24.89 0.57
CA THR A 176 -9.95 25.35 1.17
C THR A 176 -9.88 26.73 1.82
N LYS A 177 -8.67 27.19 2.19
CA LYS A 177 -8.49 28.39 3.05
C LYS A 177 -9.04 28.27 4.45
N LEU A 178 -9.49 27.09 4.86
CA LEU A 178 -10.03 26.83 6.20
C LEU A 178 -8.93 26.22 7.07
N GLU A 179 -8.44 27.00 8.05
CA GLU A 179 -7.35 26.62 8.93
C GLU A 179 -7.84 26.33 10.35
N LYS A 180 -7.20 25.38 11.04
CA LYS A 180 -7.40 25.04 12.47
C LYS A 180 -8.88 24.93 12.85
N SER A 181 -9.65 24.22 12.06
CA SER A 181 -11.11 24.15 12.16
C SER A 181 -11.59 22.71 12.11
N TYR A 182 -12.92 22.57 12.20
CA TYR A 182 -13.67 21.36 11.93
C TYR A 182 -14.72 21.65 10.87
N THR A 183 -15.06 20.65 10.08
CA THR A 183 -16.10 20.76 9.07
C THR A 183 -16.89 19.47 8.99
N ALA A 184 -18.20 19.58 8.72
CA ALA A 184 -18.99 18.42 8.42
C ALA A 184 -18.73 17.91 7.01
N VAL A 185 -18.96 16.63 6.80
CA VAL A 185 -18.86 15.98 5.49
C VAL A 185 -20.08 15.10 5.24
N ASP A 186 -20.56 15.10 3.99
CA ASP A 186 -21.61 14.25 3.51
C ASP A 186 -21.02 13.09 2.71
N ILE A 187 -21.27 11.86 3.16
CA ILE A 187 -20.85 10.62 2.47
C ILE A 187 -21.81 10.39 1.30
N VAL A 188 -21.26 10.02 0.15
CA VAL A 188 -22.10 9.70 -1.03
C VAL A 188 -22.95 8.47 -0.73
N PRO A 189 -24.31 8.60 -0.72
CA PRO A 189 -25.20 7.49 -0.41
C PRO A 189 -25.07 6.35 -1.42
N GLY A 190 -24.95 5.10 -0.92
CA GLY A 190 -24.73 3.92 -1.76
C GLY A 190 -23.35 3.89 -2.44
N GLY A 191 -22.48 4.83 -2.12
CA GLY A 191 -21.10 4.90 -2.61
C GLY A 191 -20.20 3.82 -1.99
N PRO A 192 -18.95 3.72 -2.46
CA PRO A 192 -18.04 2.65 -2.05
C PRO A 192 -17.75 2.56 -0.56
N LEU A 193 -17.70 3.70 0.16
CA LEU A 193 -17.41 3.71 1.60
C LEU A 193 -18.52 3.04 2.41
N THR A 194 -19.78 3.12 1.97
CA THR A 194 -20.93 2.52 2.66
C THR A 194 -20.93 0.98 2.63
N ARG A 195 -20.04 0.37 1.85
CA ARG A 195 -19.84 -1.09 1.87
C ARG A 195 -19.14 -1.57 3.15
N TYR A 196 -18.46 -0.69 3.85
CA TYR A 196 -17.65 -1.01 5.02
C TYR A 196 -18.28 -0.56 6.33
N PHE A 197 -19.02 0.56 6.30
CA PHE A 197 -19.71 1.12 7.44
C PHE A 197 -21.02 1.76 6.98
N ASP A 198 -22.04 1.72 7.82
CA ASP A 198 -23.36 2.28 7.54
C ASP A 198 -23.47 3.76 7.93
N PHE A 199 -22.48 4.29 8.66
CA PHE A 199 -22.44 5.67 9.14
C PHE A 199 -23.75 6.06 9.87
N ASP A 200 -24.30 5.14 10.69
CA ASP A 200 -25.58 5.26 11.39
C ASP A 200 -26.77 5.61 10.46
N ASN A 201 -26.67 5.25 9.18
CA ASN A 201 -27.60 5.60 8.09
C ASN A 201 -27.82 7.11 7.86
N ARG A 202 -27.04 7.97 8.50
CA ARG A 202 -27.12 9.42 8.31
C ARG A 202 -26.37 9.90 7.06
N MET A 203 -25.36 9.16 6.62
CA MET A 203 -24.44 9.55 5.54
C MET A 203 -23.82 10.93 5.76
N HIS A 204 -23.69 11.33 7.03
CA HIS A 204 -23.21 12.63 7.47
C HIS A 204 -22.35 12.48 8.71
N ILE A 205 -21.20 13.14 8.71
CA ILE A 205 -20.31 13.26 9.86
C ILE A 205 -20.22 14.73 10.24
N ASP A 206 -20.66 15.06 11.45
CA ASP A 206 -20.80 16.44 11.92
C ASP A 206 -19.47 17.18 12.05
N SER A 207 -18.38 16.45 12.35
CA SER A 207 -17.14 17.07 12.76
C SER A 207 -15.91 16.28 12.31
N VAL A 208 -15.29 16.69 11.21
CA VAL A 208 -13.98 16.20 10.75
C VAL A 208 -12.95 17.30 10.89
N ARG A 209 -11.82 17.01 11.51
CA ARG A 209 -10.72 17.99 11.65
C ARG A 209 -10.23 18.45 10.29
N HIS A 210 -10.04 19.77 10.15
CA HIS A 210 -9.55 20.39 8.93
C HIS A 210 -8.51 21.47 9.23
N ASN A 211 -7.43 21.52 8.45
CA ASN A 211 -6.37 22.51 8.65
C ASN A 211 -5.62 22.80 7.34
N GLY A 212 -6.11 23.77 6.57
CA GLY A 212 -5.49 24.19 5.32
C GLY A 212 -5.50 23.13 4.22
N GLY A 213 -6.40 22.15 4.29
CA GLY A 213 -6.52 21.07 3.32
C GLY A 213 -7.12 21.48 1.98
N CYS A 214 -7.50 20.51 1.17
CA CYS A 214 -7.95 20.73 -0.20
C CYS A 214 -9.27 20.03 -0.55
N TYR A 215 -9.74 20.30 -1.74
CA TYR A 215 -10.77 19.54 -2.44
C TYR A 215 -10.31 19.23 -3.87
N ALA A 216 -10.92 18.23 -4.51
CA ALA A 216 -10.66 17.93 -5.91
C ALA A 216 -11.24 19.03 -6.80
N TYR A 217 -10.44 19.56 -7.73
CA TYR A 217 -10.91 20.43 -8.80
C TYR A 217 -11.50 19.56 -9.91
N MET A 218 -12.83 19.52 -10.01
CA MET A 218 -13.52 18.53 -10.83
C MET A 218 -13.60 18.89 -12.31
N GLU A 219 -13.41 20.15 -12.67
CA GLU A 219 -13.54 20.65 -14.04
C GLU A 219 -12.48 20.06 -15.01
N ASP A 220 -11.34 19.62 -14.46
CA ASP A 220 -10.30 18.92 -15.23
C ASP A 220 -9.89 17.57 -14.59
N ALA A 221 -10.74 17.03 -13.73
CA ALA A 221 -10.48 15.73 -13.10
C ALA A 221 -10.38 14.62 -14.16
N PRO A 222 -9.43 13.69 -14.03
CA PRO A 222 -9.30 12.58 -14.96
C PRO A 222 -10.56 11.69 -14.93
N ALA A 223 -10.89 11.12 -16.10
CA ALA A 223 -12.00 10.16 -16.20
C ALA A 223 -11.84 9.03 -15.19
N GLY A 224 -12.93 8.60 -14.58
CA GLY A 224 -12.94 7.59 -13.53
C GLY A 224 -12.61 8.12 -12.13
N THR A 225 -12.48 9.45 -11.95
CA THR A 225 -12.43 10.03 -10.60
C THR A 225 -13.79 9.85 -9.91
N GLU A 226 -13.78 9.16 -8.78
CA GLU A 226 -14.95 8.87 -7.95
C GLU A 226 -15.01 9.84 -6.78
N VAL A 227 -16.10 10.59 -6.61
CA VAL A 227 -16.36 11.38 -5.41
C VAL A 227 -16.96 10.46 -4.34
N LEU A 228 -16.34 10.42 -3.16
CA LEU A 228 -16.74 9.56 -2.05
C LEU A 228 -17.42 10.34 -0.93
N ALA A 229 -17.04 11.59 -0.72
CA ALA A 229 -17.67 12.52 0.21
C ALA A 229 -17.47 13.97 -0.21
N THR A 230 -18.37 14.85 0.22
CA THR A 230 -18.32 16.29 -0.04
C THR A 230 -18.32 17.08 1.27
N PHE A 231 -17.83 18.32 1.24
CA PHE A 231 -17.98 19.24 2.36
C PHE A 231 -19.45 19.59 2.56
N SER A 232 -19.89 19.67 3.81
CA SER A 232 -21.21 20.12 4.23
C SER A 232 -21.07 21.36 5.11
N THR A 233 -21.04 22.53 4.45
CA THR A 233 -20.74 23.81 5.11
C THR A 233 -21.82 24.87 4.87
N LYS A 234 -22.99 24.45 4.40
CA LYS A 234 -24.11 25.34 4.11
C LYS A 234 -24.43 26.28 5.26
N GLY A 235 -24.50 27.57 4.97
CA GLY A 235 -24.80 28.62 5.94
C GLY A 235 -23.61 29.07 6.80
N ARG A 236 -22.41 28.55 6.58
CA ARG A 236 -21.18 29.07 7.20
C ARG A 236 -20.58 30.19 6.36
N GLU A 237 -20.18 31.27 7.00
CA GLU A 237 -19.38 32.31 6.37
C GLU A 237 -17.91 31.87 6.34
N LEU A 238 -17.41 31.51 5.17
CA LEU A 238 -16.04 31.06 4.94
C LEU A 238 -15.33 31.97 3.91
N GLU A 239 -14.03 32.14 4.03
CA GLU A 239 -13.21 32.88 3.03
C GLU A 239 -13.38 32.31 1.62
N ARG A 240 -13.63 31.00 1.54
CA ARG A 240 -13.90 30.28 0.29
C ARG A 240 -15.12 29.40 0.45
N ASP A 241 -16.03 29.49 -0.48
CA ASP A 241 -17.16 28.56 -0.55
C ASP A 241 -16.65 27.18 -0.96
N ILE A 242 -16.81 26.23 -0.05
CA ILE A 242 -16.45 24.83 -0.22
C ILE A 242 -17.65 23.89 -0.09
N ASP A 243 -18.85 24.40 0.08
CA ASP A 243 -20.05 23.59 0.21
C ASP A 243 -20.24 22.69 -1.02
N GLY A 244 -20.50 21.41 -0.80
CA GLY A 244 -20.65 20.41 -1.86
C GLY A 244 -19.36 20.08 -2.64
N LYS A 245 -18.21 20.69 -2.33
CA LYS A 245 -16.94 20.35 -2.99
C LYS A 245 -16.41 18.99 -2.53
N PRO A 246 -15.83 18.17 -3.44
CA PRO A 246 -15.32 16.84 -3.09
C PRO A 246 -14.17 16.90 -2.09
N VAL A 247 -14.38 16.40 -0.88
CA VAL A 247 -13.37 16.32 0.19
C VAL A 247 -12.67 14.98 0.22
N ILE A 248 -13.37 13.91 -0.19
CA ILE A 248 -12.78 12.58 -0.34
C ILE A 248 -13.09 12.10 -1.76
N TRP A 249 -12.04 11.66 -2.46
CA TRP A 249 -12.17 11.12 -3.82
C TRP A 249 -11.17 10.01 -4.06
N ALA A 250 -11.45 9.17 -5.04
CA ALA A 250 -10.57 8.09 -5.43
C ALA A 250 -10.43 8.01 -6.95
N TRP A 251 -9.36 7.35 -7.39
CA TRP A 251 -9.07 7.13 -8.79
C TRP A 251 -8.19 5.90 -8.97
N LYS A 252 -8.30 5.29 -10.15
CA LYS A 252 -7.49 4.14 -10.52
C LYS A 252 -7.12 4.24 -11.99
N ALA A 253 -5.82 4.19 -12.31
CA ALA A 253 -5.32 4.35 -13.69
C ALA A 253 -5.75 3.20 -14.62
N SER A 254 -5.78 1.99 -14.08
CA SER A 254 -6.16 0.76 -14.79
C SER A 254 -6.60 -0.32 -13.80
N PRO A 255 -7.21 -1.42 -14.24
CA PRO A 255 -7.51 -2.55 -13.37
C PRO A 255 -6.28 -3.13 -12.65
N ALA A 256 -5.10 -3.10 -13.27
CA ALA A 256 -3.86 -3.61 -12.70
C ALA A 256 -3.18 -2.64 -11.71
N ALA A 257 -3.38 -1.32 -11.87
CA ALA A 257 -2.82 -0.33 -10.97
C ALA A 257 -3.48 -0.36 -9.58
N GLY A 258 -2.84 0.17 -8.56
CA GLY A 258 -3.44 0.40 -7.25
C GLY A 258 -4.41 1.58 -7.25
N ARG A 259 -5.23 1.69 -6.20
CA ARG A 259 -6.14 2.81 -6.01
C ARG A 259 -5.45 3.97 -5.30
N VAL A 260 -5.62 5.16 -5.83
CA VAL A 260 -5.25 6.42 -5.19
C VAL A 260 -6.52 6.99 -4.54
N LEU A 261 -6.52 7.11 -3.20
CA LEU A 261 -7.62 7.67 -2.42
C LEU A 261 -7.12 8.88 -1.65
N LEU A 262 -7.81 9.99 -1.77
CA LEU A 262 -7.37 11.28 -1.30
C LEU A 262 -8.45 11.92 -0.42
N CYS A 263 -8.02 12.49 0.71
CA CYS A 263 -8.86 13.19 1.66
C CYS A 263 -8.28 14.57 1.97
N GLY A 264 -9.05 15.62 1.72
CA GLY A 264 -8.62 16.99 2.03
C GLY A 264 -8.65 17.35 3.51
N SER A 265 -9.32 16.55 4.33
CA SER A 265 -9.43 16.71 5.80
C SER A 265 -8.53 15.73 6.55
N HIS A 266 -8.68 15.68 7.88
CA HIS A 266 -7.89 14.88 8.81
C HIS A 266 -8.77 13.98 9.67
N PRO A 267 -9.47 12.97 9.11
CA PRO A 267 -10.24 12.03 9.93
C PRO A 267 -9.33 11.27 10.91
N GLU A 268 -8.09 10.98 10.52
CA GLU A 268 -7.07 10.36 11.37
C GLU A 268 -6.67 11.21 12.59
N GLY A 269 -7.05 12.46 12.63
CA GLY A 269 -6.76 13.39 13.73
C GLY A 269 -7.78 13.40 14.86
N ALA A 270 -8.87 12.66 14.74
CA ALA A 270 -9.94 12.55 15.73
C ALA A 270 -10.11 11.08 16.15
N TYR A 271 -10.34 10.85 17.44
CA TYR A 271 -10.49 9.51 18.01
C TYR A 271 -11.94 9.18 18.37
N ASP A 272 -12.91 9.90 17.80
CA ASP A 272 -14.32 9.54 17.90
C ASP A 272 -14.67 8.41 16.91
N ALA A 273 -15.80 7.74 17.19
CA ALA A 273 -16.18 6.56 16.43
C ALA A 273 -16.49 6.84 14.95
N GLU A 274 -17.02 8.02 14.61
CA GLU A 274 -17.39 8.38 13.23
C GLU A 274 -16.13 8.63 12.37
N ASN A 275 -15.17 9.40 12.88
CA ASN A 275 -13.91 9.65 12.18
C ASN A 275 -13.07 8.37 12.04
N LEU A 276 -13.04 7.53 13.09
CA LEU A 276 -12.39 6.23 13.05
C LEU A 276 -13.00 5.32 11.98
N ALA A 277 -14.34 5.27 11.90
CA ALA A 277 -15.07 4.51 10.89
C ALA A 277 -14.82 5.05 9.47
N LEU A 278 -14.80 6.38 9.31
CA LEU A 278 -14.51 7.02 8.02
C LEU A 278 -13.12 6.67 7.52
N MET A 279 -12.10 6.81 8.37
CA MET A 279 -10.72 6.50 7.99
C MET A 279 -10.56 5.00 7.71
N ALA A 280 -11.16 4.13 8.53
CA ALA A 280 -11.15 2.68 8.31
C ALA A 280 -11.83 2.29 6.99
N ALA A 281 -12.96 2.92 6.63
CA ALA A 281 -13.61 2.72 5.33
C ALA A 281 -12.71 3.14 4.16
N MET A 282 -12.03 4.29 4.29
CA MET A 282 -11.07 4.77 3.29
C MET A 282 -9.92 3.78 3.09
N VAL A 283 -9.30 3.31 4.17
CA VAL A 283 -8.22 2.32 4.15
C VAL A 283 -8.69 1.03 3.48
N ARG A 284 -9.84 0.48 3.89
CA ARG A 284 -10.40 -0.74 3.26
C ARG A 284 -10.70 -0.54 1.79
N TYR A 285 -11.27 0.59 1.41
CA TYR A 285 -11.56 0.87 0.01
C TYR A 285 -10.29 1.01 -0.83
N ALA A 286 -9.25 1.61 -0.29
CA ALA A 286 -7.93 1.68 -0.93
C ALA A 286 -7.34 0.28 -1.13
N LEU A 287 -7.29 -0.54 -0.08
CA LEU A 287 -6.76 -1.91 -0.13
C LEU A 287 -7.55 -2.84 -1.07
N ALA A 288 -8.87 -2.69 -1.15
CA ALA A 288 -9.71 -3.39 -2.12
C ALA A 288 -9.43 -2.98 -3.59
N GLY A 289 -8.64 -1.93 -3.79
CA GLY A 289 -8.20 -1.45 -5.08
C GLY A 289 -6.79 -1.89 -5.47
N ASN A 290 -6.11 -2.73 -4.69
CA ASN A 290 -4.82 -3.29 -5.09
C ASN A 290 -4.90 -4.01 -6.44
N GLY A 291 -3.77 -4.05 -7.15
CA GLY A 291 -3.63 -4.87 -8.35
C GLY A 291 -3.61 -6.36 -8.01
N GLU A 292 -4.01 -7.17 -8.96
CA GLU A 292 -3.97 -8.63 -8.82
C GLU A 292 -2.54 -9.16 -9.00
N PRO A 293 -2.15 -10.22 -8.26
CA PRO A 293 -0.88 -10.89 -8.47
C PRO A 293 -0.76 -11.45 -9.89
N ALA A 294 0.45 -11.44 -10.44
CA ALA A 294 0.74 -11.93 -11.78
C ALA A 294 1.63 -13.18 -11.78
N LEU A 295 1.50 -14.01 -12.82
CA LEU A 295 2.44 -15.10 -13.07
C LEU A 295 3.79 -14.56 -13.52
N LYS A 296 4.87 -15.07 -12.93
CA LYS A 296 6.23 -14.84 -13.42
C LYS A 296 6.49 -15.55 -14.74
N ALA A 297 5.98 -16.79 -14.88
CA ALA A 297 6.08 -17.56 -16.11
C ALA A 297 5.13 -18.75 -16.12
N VAL A 298 4.88 -19.27 -17.33
CA VAL A 298 4.42 -20.63 -17.56
C VAL A 298 5.68 -21.50 -17.77
N LEU A 299 5.91 -22.45 -16.85
CA LEU A 299 7.09 -23.31 -16.87
C LEU A 299 6.98 -24.38 -17.97
N GLN A 300 8.13 -24.82 -18.48
CA GLN A 300 8.23 -25.93 -19.42
C GLN A 300 8.83 -27.15 -18.69
N PRO A 301 8.34 -28.38 -18.96
CA PRO A 301 8.87 -29.58 -18.33
C PRO A 301 10.37 -29.75 -18.62
N GLY A 302 11.14 -30.08 -17.61
CA GLY A 302 12.58 -30.32 -17.71
C GLY A 302 13.46 -29.07 -17.92
N ALA A 303 12.83 -27.90 -18.14
CA ALA A 303 13.59 -26.67 -18.37
C ALA A 303 13.79 -25.89 -17.04
N PRO A 304 15.03 -25.72 -16.56
CA PRO A 304 15.29 -24.91 -15.39
C PRO A 304 15.09 -23.42 -15.70
N ARG A 305 14.50 -22.68 -14.76
CA ARG A 305 14.38 -21.23 -14.82
C ARG A 305 15.13 -20.59 -13.65
N ALA A 306 16.18 -19.86 -13.97
CA ALA A 306 16.96 -19.11 -12.99
C ALA A 306 16.27 -17.77 -12.67
N MET A 307 16.10 -17.50 -11.38
CA MET A 307 15.53 -16.27 -10.81
C MET A 307 16.65 -15.54 -10.07
N ASN A 308 17.55 -14.89 -10.81
CA ASN A 308 18.78 -14.29 -10.29
C ASN A 308 19.24 -13.04 -11.06
N ASP A 309 18.43 -12.52 -11.96
CA ASP A 309 18.76 -11.33 -12.75
C ASP A 309 17.95 -10.13 -12.24
N ARG A 310 18.60 -9.24 -11.49
CA ARG A 310 17.99 -8.02 -10.94
C ARG A 310 17.71 -6.94 -12.00
N THR A 311 18.21 -7.12 -13.21
CA THR A 311 17.98 -6.17 -14.31
C THR A 311 16.74 -6.48 -15.13
N ASP A 312 16.22 -7.70 -15.00
CA ASP A 312 14.98 -8.14 -15.64
C ASP A 312 13.95 -8.57 -14.58
N PRO A 313 12.86 -7.82 -14.39
CA PRO A 313 11.80 -8.15 -13.44
C PRO A 313 11.20 -9.56 -13.59
N ALA A 314 11.25 -10.13 -14.81
CA ALA A 314 10.76 -11.48 -15.06
C ALA A 314 11.67 -12.57 -14.48
N PHE A 315 12.93 -12.26 -14.21
CA PHE A 315 13.94 -13.18 -13.69
C PHE A 315 14.54 -12.73 -12.36
N ALA A 316 13.97 -11.69 -11.74
CA ALA A 316 14.47 -11.15 -10.49
C ALA A 316 14.36 -12.16 -9.34
N PRO A 317 15.25 -12.09 -8.33
CA PRO A 317 15.18 -12.91 -7.12
C PRO A 317 13.94 -12.56 -6.28
N VAL A 318 13.47 -13.50 -5.44
CA VAL A 318 12.31 -13.30 -4.58
C VAL A 318 12.68 -12.52 -3.33
N GLY A 319 11.93 -11.45 -3.02
CA GLY A 319 12.13 -10.61 -1.84
C GLY A 319 11.52 -11.18 -0.56
N ASP A 320 11.78 -10.57 0.59
CA ASP A 320 11.30 -11.01 1.90
C ASP A 320 9.77 -11.03 1.98
N ARG A 321 9.20 -12.18 2.38
CA ARG A 321 7.75 -12.45 2.43
C ARG A 321 7.02 -12.34 1.08
N GLN A 322 7.76 -12.20 -0.02
CA GLN A 322 7.21 -12.18 -1.38
C GLN A 322 6.86 -13.59 -1.86
N TYR A 323 5.85 -13.66 -2.73
CA TYR A 323 5.53 -14.85 -3.53
C TYR A 323 5.89 -14.63 -5.00
N HIS A 324 6.59 -15.58 -5.60
CA HIS A 324 6.68 -15.72 -7.05
C HIS A 324 5.73 -16.81 -7.51
N HIS A 325 4.80 -16.47 -8.39
CA HIS A 325 3.81 -17.40 -8.92
C HIS A 325 4.18 -17.87 -10.32
N PHE A 326 4.10 -19.17 -10.52
CA PHE A 326 4.31 -19.86 -11.80
C PHE A 326 3.11 -20.75 -12.11
N SER A 327 3.01 -21.21 -13.36
CA SER A 327 2.08 -22.28 -13.71
C SER A 327 2.74 -23.28 -14.64
N ILE A 328 2.17 -24.47 -14.73
CA ILE A 328 2.52 -25.51 -15.69
C ILE A 328 1.29 -26.30 -16.08
N ASP A 329 1.19 -26.70 -17.33
CA ASP A 329 0.10 -27.55 -17.81
C ASP A 329 0.57 -29.00 -17.86
N VAL A 330 -0.03 -29.88 -17.04
CA VAL A 330 0.32 -31.29 -16.92
C VAL A 330 -0.56 -32.12 -17.82
N PRO A 331 0.01 -32.93 -18.76
CA PRO A 331 -0.77 -33.77 -19.65
C PRO A 331 -1.33 -35.01 -18.94
N LYS A 332 -2.23 -35.73 -19.63
CA LYS A 332 -2.77 -37.02 -19.15
C LYS A 332 -1.67 -38.07 -19.14
N GLY A 333 -1.66 -38.93 -18.12
CA GLY A 333 -0.80 -40.12 -18.02
C GLY A 333 0.51 -39.89 -17.26
N VAL A 334 0.75 -38.72 -16.74
CA VAL A 334 1.88 -38.45 -15.84
C VAL A 334 1.64 -39.20 -14.52
N ARG A 335 2.64 -39.98 -14.08
CA ARG A 335 2.60 -40.72 -12.80
C ARG A 335 3.23 -39.98 -11.64
N LEU A 336 4.20 -39.13 -11.94
CA LEU A 336 4.93 -38.33 -10.96
C LEU A 336 5.29 -36.97 -11.54
N MET A 337 4.95 -35.90 -10.85
CA MET A 337 5.45 -34.55 -11.11
C MET A 337 6.35 -34.15 -9.94
N THR A 338 7.54 -33.71 -10.23
CA THR A 338 8.51 -33.25 -9.25
C THR A 338 8.83 -31.79 -9.50
N ILE A 339 8.60 -30.94 -8.50
CA ILE A 339 8.92 -29.52 -8.53
C ILE A 339 10.17 -29.31 -7.68
N ARG A 340 11.23 -28.78 -8.24
CA ARG A 340 12.51 -28.56 -7.56
C ARG A 340 12.86 -27.10 -7.48
N LEU A 341 13.32 -26.66 -6.30
CA LEU A 341 14.05 -25.42 -6.12
C LEU A 341 15.51 -25.76 -5.81
N LYS A 342 16.41 -24.97 -6.40
CA LYS A 342 17.86 -25.05 -6.19
C LYS A 342 18.39 -23.66 -5.88
N GLY A 343 19.07 -23.50 -4.74
CA GLY A 343 19.78 -22.28 -4.38
C GLY A 343 21.03 -22.02 -5.22
N PHE A 344 21.44 -20.77 -5.28
CA PHE A 344 22.75 -20.38 -5.76
C PHE A 344 23.77 -20.46 -4.61
N VAL A 345 25.05 -20.36 -4.93
CA VAL A 345 26.11 -20.32 -3.90
C VAL A 345 25.86 -19.14 -2.94
N ASN A 346 26.04 -19.38 -1.65
CA ASN A 346 25.85 -18.42 -0.53
C ASN A 346 24.39 -18.04 -0.19
N VAL A 347 23.43 -18.90 -0.50
CA VAL A 347 22.02 -18.71 -0.09
C VAL A 347 21.54 -19.71 0.98
N ASP A 348 22.44 -20.49 1.58
CA ASP A 348 22.10 -21.59 2.49
C ASP A 348 21.39 -21.14 3.77
N ASP A 349 21.54 -19.86 4.15
CA ASP A 349 20.90 -19.30 5.34
C ASP A 349 19.52 -18.65 5.06
N PHE A 350 18.98 -18.77 3.85
CA PHE A 350 17.64 -18.30 3.52
C PHE A 350 16.65 -19.45 3.46
N ASP A 351 15.42 -19.17 3.80
CA ASP A 351 14.32 -20.14 3.77
C ASP A 351 13.35 -19.80 2.64
N LEU A 352 13.27 -20.66 1.63
CA LEU A 352 12.23 -20.65 0.62
C LEU A 352 11.24 -21.78 0.88
N HIS A 353 9.96 -21.48 0.78
CA HIS A 353 8.88 -22.46 0.82
C HIS A 353 8.30 -22.67 -0.56
N LEU A 354 7.81 -23.86 -0.82
CA LEU A 354 7.23 -24.24 -2.11
C LEU A 354 5.78 -24.71 -1.90
N PHE A 355 4.89 -24.11 -2.66
CA PHE A 355 3.46 -24.39 -2.62
C PHE A 355 2.93 -24.74 -4.00
N ALA A 356 1.90 -25.60 -4.07
CA ALA A 356 1.20 -25.88 -5.31
C ALA A 356 -0.30 -26.04 -5.11
N SER A 357 -1.08 -25.67 -6.13
CA SER A 357 -2.54 -25.77 -6.16
C SER A 357 -3.05 -25.96 -7.60
N ARG A 358 -4.30 -26.39 -7.75
CA ARG A 358 -4.98 -26.46 -9.04
C ARG A 358 -6.09 -25.42 -9.23
N THR A 359 -6.44 -24.72 -8.17
CA THR A 359 -7.60 -23.81 -8.15
C THR A 359 -7.24 -22.35 -8.34
N GLY A 360 -5.94 -22.01 -8.24
CA GLY A 360 -5.42 -20.64 -8.32
C GLY A 360 -4.03 -20.55 -7.71
N PHE A 361 -3.53 -19.34 -7.51
CA PHE A 361 -2.25 -19.12 -6.85
C PHE A 361 -2.20 -19.82 -5.49
N ALA A 362 -1.11 -20.55 -5.24
CA ALA A 362 -0.93 -21.34 -4.04
C ALA A 362 -0.29 -20.48 -2.93
N TYR A 363 -1.08 -20.04 -1.98
CA TYR A 363 -0.58 -19.40 -0.77
C TYR A 363 -0.44 -20.41 0.36
N ARG A 364 0.31 -20.05 1.39
CA ARG A 364 0.59 -20.91 2.53
C ARG A 364 -0.68 -21.49 3.18
N GLU A 365 -1.75 -20.69 3.23
CA GLU A 365 -2.99 -20.97 3.94
C GLU A 365 -3.93 -21.91 3.16
N ASP A 366 -3.81 -21.96 1.82
CA ASP A 366 -4.75 -22.66 0.94
C ASP A 366 -4.11 -23.57 -0.11
N ALA A 367 -2.79 -23.76 -0.03
CA ALA A 367 -2.09 -24.68 -0.91
C ALA A 367 -2.54 -26.13 -0.73
N THR A 368 -2.73 -26.85 -1.84
CA THR A 368 -3.03 -28.29 -1.82
C THR A 368 -1.79 -29.11 -1.48
N TRP A 369 -0.64 -28.69 -1.96
CA TRP A 369 0.67 -29.31 -1.68
C TRP A 369 1.64 -28.24 -1.19
N ALA A 370 2.45 -28.60 -0.20
CA ALA A 370 3.41 -27.70 0.39
C ALA A 370 4.71 -28.41 0.78
N TYR A 371 5.82 -27.73 0.60
CA TYR A 371 7.09 -28.03 1.24
C TYR A 371 7.54 -26.81 2.05
N VAL A 372 7.45 -26.91 3.36
CA VAL A 372 7.84 -25.89 4.34
C VAL A 372 9.03 -26.40 5.12
N GLY A 373 10.11 -25.63 5.23
CA GLY A 373 11.32 -26.03 5.96
C GLY A 373 12.49 -25.11 5.67
N GLU A 374 13.57 -25.30 6.37
CA GLU A 374 14.80 -24.53 6.28
C GLU A 374 15.50 -24.70 4.92
N GLY A 375 16.27 -23.69 4.52
CA GLY A 375 17.09 -23.65 3.33
C GLY A 375 16.31 -23.36 2.03
N VAL A 376 17.03 -23.22 0.95
CA VAL A 376 16.48 -22.92 -0.39
C VAL A 376 16.15 -24.18 -1.18
N ASP A 377 17.00 -25.21 -1.08
CA ASP A 377 16.84 -26.45 -1.85
C ASP A 377 15.59 -27.22 -1.42
N LYS A 378 14.65 -27.43 -2.35
CA LYS A 378 13.38 -28.13 -2.10
C LYS A 378 13.06 -29.10 -3.23
N SER A 379 12.33 -30.18 -2.88
CA SER A 379 11.78 -31.11 -3.86
C SER A 379 10.38 -31.52 -3.42
N LEU A 380 9.36 -31.08 -4.15
CA LEU A 380 7.97 -31.44 -3.89
C LEU A 380 7.47 -32.42 -4.96
N GLU A 381 7.03 -33.60 -4.52
CA GLU A 381 6.51 -34.66 -5.39
C GLU A 381 4.98 -34.70 -5.34
N ILE A 382 4.35 -34.77 -6.50
CA ILE A 382 2.92 -34.97 -6.67
C ILE A 382 2.71 -36.25 -7.47
N LYS A 383 2.22 -37.30 -6.78
CA LYS A 383 1.96 -38.62 -7.38
C LYS A 383 0.62 -38.60 -8.10
N ASP A 384 0.58 -39.25 -9.28
CA ASP A 384 -0.59 -39.38 -10.16
C ASP A 384 -1.32 -38.04 -10.36
N PRO A 385 -0.60 -36.98 -10.80
CA PRO A 385 -1.20 -35.66 -10.96
C PRO A 385 -2.33 -35.72 -12.01
N LYS A 386 -3.47 -35.12 -11.67
CA LYS A 386 -4.57 -34.99 -12.64
C LYS A 386 -4.17 -34.06 -13.77
N PRO A 387 -4.54 -34.32 -15.03
CA PRO A 387 -4.23 -33.44 -16.15
C PRO A 387 -4.84 -32.04 -15.95
N GLY A 388 -4.17 -31.02 -16.44
CA GLY A 388 -4.59 -29.61 -16.38
C GLY A 388 -3.55 -28.71 -15.72
N ARG A 389 -3.96 -27.47 -15.47
CA ARG A 389 -3.07 -26.44 -14.94
C ARG A 389 -2.80 -26.61 -13.46
N TYR A 390 -1.53 -26.47 -13.10
CA TYR A 390 -1.05 -26.35 -11.74
C TYR A 390 -0.44 -24.95 -11.55
N TYR A 391 -0.75 -24.31 -10.44
CA TYR A 391 -0.11 -23.09 -9.98
C TYR A 391 0.92 -23.45 -8.94
N ILE A 392 2.12 -22.90 -9.09
CA ILE A 392 3.26 -23.17 -8.22
C ILE A 392 3.73 -21.85 -7.66
N SER A 393 3.92 -21.76 -6.35
CA SER A 393 4.34 -20.52 -5.70
C SER A 393 5.59 -20.76 -4.87
N VAL A 394 6.59 -19.91 -5.07
CA VAL A 394 7.80 -19.84 -4.24
C VAL A 394 7.64 -18.66 -3.29
N PHE A 395 7.75 -18.92 -2.01
CA PHE A 395 7.62 -17.92 -0.94
C PHE A 395 8.94 -17.78 -0.19
N CYS A 396 9.44 -16.56 -0.06
CA CYS A 396 10.58 -16.27 0.81
C CYS A 396 10.09 -16.13 2.26
N ALA A 397 10.42 -17.12 3.09
CA ALA A 397 10.05 -17.13 4.49
C ALA A 397 11.02 -16.29 5.37
N THR A 398 12.25 -16.09 4.89
CA THR A 398 13.21 -15.19 5.54
C THR A 398 12.73 -13.76 5.42
N THR A 399 12.88 -12.99 6.49
CA THR A 399 12.51 -11.58 6.54
C THR A 399 13.45 -10.81 7.45
N VAL A 400 13.48 -9.51 7.30
CA VAL A 400 14.24 -8.61 8.19
C VAL A 400 13.64 -8.59 9.59
N THR A 401 14.45 -8.27 10.59
CA THR A 401 13.96 -7.90 11.92
C THR A 401 13.69 -6.41 11.93
N ALA A 402 12.43 -6.03 12.12
CA ALA A 402 11.99 -4.65 12.19
C ALA A 402 11.77 -4.21 13.64
N ALA A 403 12.34 -3.10 14.03
CA ALA A 403 12.15 -2.47 15.34
C ALA A 403 11.88 -0.97 15.19
N MET A 404 11.09 -0.39 16.10
CA MET A 404 10.85 1.05 16.10
C MET A 404 12.08 1.78 16.66
N GLY A 405 12.73 2.52 15.80
CA GLY A 405 13.87 3.39 16.14
C GLY A 405 13.48 4.85 16.25
N LYS A 406 14.49 5.71 16.25
CA LYS A 406 14.30 7.17 16.37
C LYS A 406 13.54 7.80 15.20
N TYR A 407 13.69 7.22 14.01
CA TYR A 407 13.15 7.75 12.75
C TYR A 407 12.13 6.82 12.11
N GLY A 408 11.41 6.06 12.91
CA GLY A 408 10.50 5.02 12.45
C GLY A 408 11.16 3.66 12.48
N VAL A 409 10.78 2.78 11.57
CA VAL A 409 11.30 1.42 11.52
C VAL A 409 12.80 1.40 11.17
N GLU A 410 13.55 0.57 11.88
CA GLU A 410 14.95 0.24 11.61
C GLU A 410 15.05 -1.28 11.40
N TYR A 411 15.76 -1.69 10.35
CA TYR A 411 15.95 -3.10 10.01
C TYR A 411 17.28 -3.63 10.51
N SER A 412 17.26 -4.88 10.94
CA SER A 412 18.43 -5.65 11.35
C SER A 412 18.26 -7.13 10.99
N GLY A 413 19.21 -7.98 11.38
CA GLY A 413 19.20 -9.41 11.06
C GLY A 413 19.61 -9.67 9.61
N ARG A 414 18.79 -10.43 8.88
CA ARG A 414 19.07 -10.81 7.49
C ARG A 414 18.66 -9.71 6.50
N THR A 415 19.29 -8.54 6.61
CA THR A 415 18.98 -7.38 5.75
C THR A 415 19.31 -7.61 4.27
N ASP A 416 20.18 -8.56 3.95
CA ASP A 416 20.49 -8.99 2.58
C ASP A 416 19.29 -9.58 1.82
N VAL A 417 18.24 -10.06 2.54
CA VAL A 417 16.98 -10.52 1.93
C VAL A 417 16.22 -9.40 1.21
N LEU A 418 16.48 -8.13 1.57
CA LEU A 418 15.88 -6.97 0.89
C LEU A 418 16.25 -6.91 -0.60
N ASN A 419 17.44 -7.40 -0.93
CA ASN A 419 17.91 -7.50 -2.33
C ASN A 419 17.50 -8.80 -3.01
N GLY A 420 16.68 -9.61 -2.35
CA GLY A 420 16.08 -10.85 -2.85
C GLY A 420 16.99 -12.07 -2.76
N VAL A 421 16.35 -13.24 -2.68
CA VAL A 421 16.99 -14.55 -2.62
C VAL A 421 16.97 -15.18 -4.02
N PRO A 422 18.13 -15.38 -4.66
CA PRO A 422 18.20 -16.01 -5.96
C PRO A 422 17.99 -17.53 -5.86
N TYR A 423 17.27 -18.10 -6.84
CA TYR A 423 16.99 -19.54 -6.92
C TYR A 423 16.76 -19.98 -8.37
N THR A 424 16.78 -21.29 -8.59
CA THR A 424 16.32 -21.91 -9.84
C THR A 424 15.11 -22.76 -9.54
N ILE A 425 14.07 -22.68 -10.39
CA ILE A 425 12.91 -23.56 -10.34
C ILE A 425 12.87 -24.47 -11.58
N GLN A 426 12.55 -25.75 -11.39
CA GLN A 426 12.36 -26.73 -12.44
C GLN A 426 11.20 -27.65 -12.11
N VAL A 427 10.46 -28.07 -13.12
CA VAL A 427 9.38 -29.07 -12.99
C VAL A 427 9.64 -30.19 -13.98
N ASP A 428 9.64 -31.42 -13.48
CA ASP A 428 9.83 -32.64 -14.26
C ASP A 428 8.61 -33.54 -14.13
N TYR A 429 8.23 -34.21 -15.22
CA TYR A 429 7.23 -35.28 -15.25
C TYR A 429 7.33 -36.17 -16.45
#